data_45f3ef387ac9f04258682aadc9c92539
#
_entry.id   45f3ef387ac9f04258682aadc9c92539
#
_cell.length_a   1.000
_cell.length_b   1.000
_cell.length_c   1.000
_cell.angle_alpha   90.00
_cell.angle_beta   90.00
_cell.angle_gamma   90.00
#
_symmetry.space_group_name_H-M   'P 1'
#
loop_
_entity.id
_entity.type
_entity.pdbx_description
1 polymer ?
#
loop_
_entity_poly.entity_id
_entity_poly.type
_entity_poly.pdbx_seq_one_letter_code
_entity_poly.pdbx_strand_id
1 'polypeptide(L)'
;MVRDIVRSRILLARPSRQATADDLAIGTDLADTLAAHSDGCVGMAANMIGERVCIIAVLDRNGRPRVMYNPSIVWHEGPYQTEEGCLCLEGARPATRWRRIAVEYQDSSMRARTGRFEGLEAEAIQHEIDHCDGVVI
;
A
#
# COMPACT_ATOMS: atom_id res chain seq x y z
N MET A 1 3.10 -16.59 1.95
CA MET A 1 2.24 -17.12 3.04
C MET A 1 1.22 -16.08 3.43
N VAL A 2 -0.05 -16.45 3.48
CA VAL A 2 -1.11 -15.54 3.93
C VAL A 2 -0.95 -15.27 5.43
N ARG A 3 -1.05 -13.99 5.80
CA ARG A 3 -0.91 -13.52 7.18
C ARG A 3 -2.23 -12.99 7.72
N ASP A 4 -2.37 -12.98 9.04
CA ASP A 4 -3.51 -12.36 9.72
C ASP A 4 -3.44 -10.83 9.63
N ILE A 5 -4.60 -10.19 9.56
CA ILE A 5 -4.70 -8.74 9.48
C ILE A 5 -4.66 -8.11 10.86
N VAL A 6 -3.75 -7.16 11.05
CA VAL A 6 -3.63 -6.34 12.26
C VAL A 6 -4.74 -5.29 12.26
N ARG A 7 -5.44 -5.14 13.40
CA ARG A 7 -6.55 -4.19 13.57
C ARG A 7 -6.29 -3.17 14.68
N SER A 8 -5.09 -3.12 15.24
CA SER A 8 -4.74 -2.18 16.31
C SER A 8 -4.37 -0.82 15.73
N ARG A 9 -5.15 0.23 16.06
CA ARG A 9 -4.83 1.61 15.65
C ARG A 9 -3.48 2.06 16.18
N ILE A 10 -3.09 1.62 17.38
CA ILE A 10 -1.81 1.97 17.98
C ILE A 10 -0.66 1.44 17.13
N LEU A 11 -0.74 0.17 16.71
CA LEU A 11 0.28 -0.44 15.85
C LEU A 11 0.29 0.17 14.45
N LEU A 12 -0.88 0.42 13.87
CA LEU A 12 -1.01 0.98 12.53
C LEU A 12 -0.57 2.44 12.44
N ALA A 13 -0.60 3.17 13.54
CA ALA A 13 -0.19 4.58 13.59
C ALA A 13 1.33 4.76 13.70
N ARG A 14 2.11 3.69 13.73
CA ARG A 14 3.57 3.76 13.80
C ARG A 14 4.17 3.87 12.40
N PRO A 15 5.10 4.81 12.16
CA PRO A 15 5.82 4.87 10.88
C PRO A 15 6.63 3.60 10.64
N SER A 16 6.74 3.22 9.37
CA SER A 16 7.50 2.05 8.93
C SER A 16 8.92 2.45 8.53
N ARG A 17 9.88 1.55 8.80
CA ARG A 17 11.26 1.74 8.35
C ARG A 17 11.40 1.43 6.87
N GLN A 18 12.49 1.85 6.26
CA GLN A 18 12.79 1.48 4.88
C GLN A 18 13.02 -0.03 4.75
N ALA A 19 12.56 -0.57 3.62
CA ALA A 19 12.79 -1.96 3.25
C ALA A 19 14.17 -2.15 2.65
N THR A 20 14.75 -3.34 2.88
CA THR A 20 15.99 -3.79 2.25
C THR A 20 15.77 -5.13 1.57
N ALA A 21 16.81 -5.67 0.94
CA ALA A 21 16.75 -7.01 0.33
C ALA A 21 16.40 -8.11 1.34
N ASP A 22 16.66 -7.91 2.62
CA ASP A 22 16.30 -8.86 3.67
C ASP A 22 14.78 -8.95 3.90
N ASP A 23 14.01 -8.00 3.36
CA ASP A 23 12.57 -7.90 3.55
C ASP A 23 11.76 -8.47 2.37
N LEU A 24 12.41 -9.08 1.37
CA LEU A 24 11.72 -9.61 0.19
C LEU A 24 10.66 -10.66 0.52
N ALA A 25 10.92 -11.50 1.53
CA ALA A 25 9.94 -12.50 1.99
C ALA A 25 8.67 -11.84 2.55
N ILE A 26 8.79 -10.68 3.19
CA ILE A 26 7.64 -9.91 3.68
C ILE A 26 6.78 -9.45 2.51
N GLY A 27 7.40 -8.96 1.43
CA GLY A 27 6.70 -8.57 0.22
C GLY A 27 5.94 -9.72 -0.42
N THR A 28 6.52 -10.91 -0.44
CA THR A 28 5.84 -12.12 -0.93
C THR A 28 4.63 -12.46 -0.06
N ASP A 29 4.76 -12.43 1.26
CA ASP A 29 3.66 -12.69 2.18
C ASP A 29 2.55 -11.63 2.03
N LEU A 30 2.92 -10.38 1.80
CA LEU A 30 1.97 -9.30 1.58
C LEU A 30 1.16 -9.53 0.29
N ALA A 31 1.84 -9.92 -0.80
CA ALA A 31 1.17 -10.25 -2.06
C ALA A 31 0.20 -11.42 -1.90
N ASP A 32 0.62 -12.48 -1.19
CA ASP A 32 -0.23 -13.64 -0.93
C ASP A 32 -1.46 -13.26 -0.11
N THR A 33 -1.28 -12.42 0.89
CA THR A 33 -2.38 -11.96 1.76
C THR A 33 -3.36 -11.08 0.98
N LEU A 34 -2.86 -10.17 0.15
CA LEU A 34 -3.71 -9.35 -0.72
C LEU A 34 -4.51 -10.22 -1.69
N ALA A 35 -3.87 -11.20 -2.33
CA ALA A 35 -4.54 -12.11 -3.25
C ALA A 35 -5.68 -12.88 -2.56
N ALA A 36 -5.47 -13.30 -1.31
CA ALA A 36 -6.49 -13.99 -0.52
C ALA A 36 -7.68 -13.11 -0.15
N HIS A 37 -7.53 -11.78 -0.18
CA HIS A 37 -8.58 -10.80 0.15
C HIS A 37 -9.04 -9.98 -1.07
N SER A 38 -8.71 -10.41 -2.27
CA SER A 38 -8.92 -9.61 -3.50
C SER A 38 -10.39 -9.33 -3.83
N ASP A 39 -11.34 -10.07 -3.25
CA ASP A 39 -12.77 -9.84 -3.46
C ASP A 39 -13.26 -8.54 -2.81
N GLY A 40 -12.56 -8.02 -1.83
CA GLY A 40 -12.98 -6.81 -1.11
C GLY A 40 -11.84 -5.85 -0.80
N CYS A 41 -10.63 -6.11 -1.30
CA CYS A 41 -9.45 -5.33 -0.97
C CYS A 41 -8.58 -5.18 -2.22
N VAL A 42 -8.17 -3.94 -2.52
CA VAL A 42 -7.36 -3.62 -3.70
C VAL A 42 -5.92 -3.27 -3.35
N GLY A 43 -5.61 -3.12 -2.07
CA GLY A 43 -4.25 -2.80 -1.62
C GLY A 43 -4.04 -3.11 -0.15
N MET A 44 -2.78 -3.29 0.22
CA MET A 44 -2.32 -3.51 1.59
C MET A 44 -0.94 -2.92 1.79
N ALA A 45 -0.66 -2.53 3.03
CA ALA A 45 0.70 -2.17 3.47
C ALA A 45 1.21 -3.21 4.48
N ALA A 46 2.52 -3.34 4.60
CA ALA A 46 3.13 -4.37 5.44
C ALA A 46 2.77 -4.24 6.93
N ASN A 47 2.48 -3.04 7.42
CA ASN A 47 2.05 -2.88 8.81
C ASN A 47 0.70 -3.56 9.08
N MET A 48 -0.12 -3.77 8.05
CA MET A 48 -1.39 -4.50 8.17
C MET A 48 -1.20 -5.99 8.43
N ILE A 49 -0.03 -6.53 8.15
CA ILE A 49 0.34 -7.92 8.48
C ILE A 49 1.38 -7.99 9.61
N GLY A 50 1.55 -6.90 10.35
CA GLY A 50 2.39 -6.86 11.54
C GLY A 50 3.85 -6.51 11.31
N GLU A 51 4.22 -6.08 10.10
CA GLU A 51 5.60 -5.76 9.75
C GLU A 51 5.77 -4.24 9.55
N ARG A 52 6.61 -3.60 10.38
CA ARG A 52 6.85 -2.14 10.30
C ARG A 52 7.92 -1.81 9.27
N VAL A 53 7.65 -2.14 8.03
CA VAL A 53 8.54 -1.92 6.91
C VAL A 53 7.77 -1.30 5.74
N CYS A 54 8.40 -0.39 5.01
CA CYS A 54 7.73 0.35 3.94
C CYS A 54 7.63 -0.51 2.67
N ILE A 55 6.63 -1.38 2.66
CA ILE A 55 6.28 -2.24 1.53
C ILE A 55 4.76 -2.14 1.36
N ILE A 56 4.32 -1.96 0.12
CA ILE A 56 2.90 -2.00 -0.22
C ILE A 56 2.66 -3.02 -1.33
N ALA A 57 1.43 -3.51 -1.42
CA ALA A 57 0.97 -4.32 -2.54
C ALA A 57 -0.36 -3.75 -3.01
N VAL A 58 -0.52 -3.58 -4.32
CA VAL A 58 -1.73 -3.03 -4.93
C VAL A 58 -2.07 -3.88 -6.15
N LEU A 59 -3.34 -4.20 -6.33
CA LEU A 59 -3.79 -4.96 -7.50
C LEU A 59 -3.63 -4.12 -8.76
N ASP A 60 -3.00 -4.71 -9.78
CA ASP A 60 -2.88 -4.09 -11.09
C ASP A 60 -4.17 -4.26 -11.91
N ARG A 61 -4.16 -3.82 -13.16
CA ARG A 61 -5.33 -3.90 -14.05
C ARG A 61 -5.80 -5.33 -14.28
N ASN A 62 -4.91 -6.31 -14.14
CA ASN A 62 -5.22 -7.73 -14.33
C ASN A 62 -5.62 -8.41 -13.02
N GLY A 63 -5.76 -7.65 -11.93
CA GLY A 63 -6.10 -8.18 -10.63
C GLY A 63 -4.96 -8.92 -9.93
N ARG A 64 -3.71 -8.66 -10.34
CA ARG A 64 -2.52 -9.27 -9.73
C ARG A 64 -1.85 -8.32 -8.77
N PRO A 65 -1.36 -8.79 -7.63
CA PRO A 65 -0.63 -7.93 -6.69
C PRO A 65 0.69 -7.43 -7.31
N ARG A 66 0.86 -6.12 -7.29
CA ARG A 66 2.15 -5.48 -7.57
C ARG A 66 2.75 -5.05 -6.25
N VAL A 67 3.92 -5.57 -5.92
CA VAL A 67 4.63 -5.22 -4.68
C VAL A 67 5.59 -4.07 -4.97
N MET A 68 5.53 -3.03 -4.13
CA MET A 68 6.41 -1.88 -4.20
C MET A 68 7.17 -1.74 -2.89
N TYR A 69 8.49 -1.72 -2.97
CA TYR A 69 9.38 -1.51 -1.83
C TYR A 69 9.79 -0.04 -1.80
N ASN A 70 9.63 0.60 -0.65
CA ASN A 70 9.97 2.02 -0.45
C ASN A 70 9.30 2.96 -1.47
N PRO A 71 7.98 2.86 -1.68
CA PRO A 71 7.31 3.72 -2.63
C PRO A 71 7.30 5.18 -2.15
N SER A 72 7.49 6.11 -3.10
CA SER A 72 7.47 7.54 -2.85
C SER A 72 6.78 8.25 -4.01
N ILE A 73 5.82 9.10 -3.71
CA ILE A 73 5.13 9.91 -4.72
C ILE A 73 6.04 11.09 -5.07
N VAL A 74 6.47 11.16 -6.32
CA VAL A 74 7.40 12.21 -6.80
C VAL A 74 6.72 13.26 -7.66
N TRP A 75 5.47 13.02 -8.05
CA TRP A 75 4.66 13.96 -8.81
C TRP A 75 3.18 13.63 -8.63
N HIS A 76 2.33 14.64 -8.63
CA HIS A 76 0.89 14.46 -8.53
C HIS A 76 0.14 15.62 -9.18
N GLU A 77 -1.10 15.35 -9.63
CA GLU A 77 -2.01 16.37 -10.13
C GLU A 77 -3.48 15.97 -9.94
N GLY A 78 -4.37 16.95 -9.98
CA GLY A 78 -5.82 16.74 -9.93
C GLY A 78 -6.31 16.30 -8.56
N PRO A 79 -6.32 17.19 -7.55
CA PRO A 79 -6.80 16.84 -6.22
C PRO A 79 -8.31 16.60 -6.22
N TYR A 80 -8.77 15.66 -5.38
CA TYR A 80 -10.18 15.40 -5.16
C TYR A 80 -10.41 14.87 -3.75
N GLN A 81 -11.65 15.05 -3.27
CA GLN A 81 -12.10 14.54 -1.98
C GLN A 81 -12.84 13.22 -2.18
N THR A 82 -12.59 12.26 -1.32
CA THR A 82 -13.25 10.96 -1.36
C THR A 82 -13.38 10.38 0.04
N GLU A 83 -14.09 9.26 0.16
CA GLU A 83 -14.14 8.47 1.38
C GLU A 83 -13.54 7.10 1.10
N GLU A 84 -12.76 6.59 2.04
CA GLU A 84 -12.07 5.32 1.90
C GLU A 84 -12.27 4.44 3.11
N GLY A 85 -12.46 3.15 2.85
CA GLY A 85 -12.41 2.11 3.86
C GLY A 85 -11.08 1.37 3.82
N CYS A 86 -10.78 0.64 4.89
CA CYS A 86 -9.60 -0.20 4.98
C CYS A 86 -9.97 -1.52 5.64
N LEU A 87 -9.38 -2.61 5.15
CA LEU A 87 -9.64 -3.94 5.71
C LEU A 87 -9.29 -4.04 7.20
N CYS A 88 -8.30 -3.27 7.65
CA CYS A 88 -7.84 -3.30 9.05
C CYS A 88 -8.75 -2.54 10.03
N LEU A 89 -9.64 -1.67 9.53
CA LEU A 89 -10.50 -0.83 10.37
C LEU A 89 -11.91 -0.77 9.79
N GLU A 90 -12.92 -0.70 10.67
CA GLU A 90 -14.32 -0.56 10.28
C GLU A 90 -14.63 0.86 9.80
N GLY A 91 -15.63 0.98 8.91
CA GLY A 91 -16.15 2.24 8.42
C GLY A 91 -15.29 2.86 7.33
N ALA A 92 -15.73 4.04 6.89
CA ALA A 92 -15.01 4.83 5.89
C ALA A 92 -14.62 6.17 6.50
N ARG A 93 -13.54 6.76 5.99
CA ARG A 93 -12.99 8.03 6.47
C ARG A 93 -12.69 8.93 5.29
N PRO A 94 -12.82 10.26 5.45
CA PRO A 94 -12.52 11.19 4.37
C PRO A 94 -11.02 11.21 4.06
N ALA A 95 -10.70 11.36 2.79
CA ALA A 95 -9.33 11.47 2.32
C ALA A 95 -9.25 12.43 1.13
N THR A 96 -8.14 13.14 1.03
CA THR A 96 -7.80 13.91 -0.17
C THR A 96 -6.81 13.09 -0.98
N ARG A 97 -7.11 12.91 -2.26
CA ARG A 97 -6.30 12.11 -3.17
C ARG A 97 -5.99 12.88 -4.45
N TRP A 98 -5.01 12.39 -5.18
CA TRP A 98 -4.61 12.93 -6.48
C TRP A 98 -5.07 11.97 -7.57
N ARG A 99 -5.62 12.52 -8.67
CA ARG A 99 -6.14 11.73 -9.79
C ARG A 99 -5.03 11.00 -10.52
N ARG A 100 -3.86 11.64 -10.64
CA ARG A 100 -2.69 11.07 -11.30
C ARG A 100 -1.48 11.28 -10.42
N ILE A 101 -0.62 10.25 -10.37
CA ILE A 101 0.61 10.28 -9.59
C ILE A 101 1.74 9.64 -10.39
N ALA A 102 2.97 10.02 -10.06
CA ALA A 102 4.17 9.29 -10.44
C ALA A 102 4.83 8.79 -9.15
N VAL A 103 5.25 7.53 -9.15
CA VAL A 103 5.81 6.87 -7.97
C VAL A 103 7.17 6.30 -8.33
N GLU A 104 8.17 6.61 -7.49
CA GLU A 104 9.45 5.91 -7.48
C GLU A 104 9.39 4.81 -6.43
N TYR A 105 9.84 3.62 -6.78
CA TYR A 105 9.85 2.47 -5.88
C TYR A 105 10.91 1.47 -6.31
N GLN A 106 11.14 0.47 -5.48
CA GLN A 106 11.97 -0.68 -5.84
C GLN A 106 11.07 -1.88 -6.09
N ASP A 107 11.40 -2.67 -7.11
CA ASP A 107 10.67 -3.89 -7.43
C ASP A 107 11.19 -5.09 -6.63
N SER A 108 10.69 -6.30 -6.92
CA SER A 108 11.07 -7.52 -6.20
C SER A 108 12.52 -7.96 -6.42
N SER A 109 13.24 -7.30 -7.33
CA SER A 109 14.68 -7.45 -7.51
C SER A 109 15.46 -6.30 -6.88
N MET A 110 14.78 -5.45 -6.10
CA MET A 110 15.31 -4.22 -5.49
C MET A 110 15.86 -3.23 -6.51
N ARG A 111 15.37 -3.28 -7.75
CA ARG A 111 15.71 -2.32 -8.79
C ARG A 111 14.81 -1.10 -8.71
N ALA A 112 15.39 0.08 -8.88
CA ALA A 112 14.64 1.32 -8.94
C ALA A 112 13.71 1.34 -10.15
N ARG A 113 12.45 1.70 -9.93
CA ARG A 113 11.41 1.85 -10.94
C ARG A 113 10.69 3.16 -10.76
N THR A 114 10.18 3.69 -11.86
CA THR A 114 9.26 4.83 -11.83
C THR A 114 8.02 4.44 -12.64
N GLY A 115 6.85 4.61 -12.03
CA GLY A 115 5.57 4.31 -12.68
C GLY A 115 4.62 5.49 -12.58
N ARG A 116 3.73 5.60 -13.57
CA ARG A 116 2.61 6.55 -13.55
C ARG A 116 1.32 5.79 -13.38
N PHE A 117 0.46 6.30 -12.51
CA PHE A 117 -0.79 5.65 -12.14
C PHE A 117 -1.92 6.68 -12.09
N GLU A 118 -3.14 6.21 -12.38
CA GLU A 118 -4.35 7.03 -12.30
C GLU A 118 -5.53 6.18 -11.84
N GLY A 119 -6.65 6.83 -11.52
CA GLY A 119 -7.87 6.13 -11.13
C GLY A 119 -7.73 5.36 -9.82
N LEU A 120 -8.39 4.21 -9.76
CA LEU A 120 -8.43 3.38 -8.56
C LEU A 120 -7.04 2.89 -8.13
N GLU A 121 -6.19 2.53 -9.09
CA GLU A 121 -4.83 2.09 -8.80
C GLU A 121 -4.03 3.19 -8.10
N ALA A 122 -4.13 4.44 -8.60
CA ALA A 122 -3.47 5.59 -7.97
C ALA A 122 -4.03 5.86 -6.57
N GLU A 123 -5.34 5.76 -6.40
CA GLU A 123 -5.97 5.95 -5.09
C GLU A 123 -5.48 4.91 -4.08
N ALA A 124 -5.44 3.65 -4.48
CA ALA A 124 -4.97 2.56 -3.63
C ALA A 124 -3.50 2.75 -3.23
N ILE A 125 -2.63 3.13 -4.17
CA ILE A 125 -1.22 3.37 -3.88
C ILE A 125 -1.07 4.49 -2.83
N GLN A 126 -1.80 5.59 -2.98
CA GLN A 126 -1.75 6.71 -2.03
C GLN A 126 -2.21 6.29 -0.64
N HIS A 127 -3.30 5.52 -0.56
CA HIS A 127 -3.82 5.00 0.70
C HIS A 127 -2.77 4.12 1.40
N GLU A 128 -2.12 3.22 0.67
CA GLU A 128 -1.12 2.32 1.26
C GLU A 128 0.17 3.05 1.64
N ILE A 129 0.58 4.07 0.90
CA ILE A 129 1.72 4.91 1.29
C ILE A 129 1.41 5.64 2.62
N ASP A 130 0.17 6.10 2.82
CA ASP A 130 -0.23 6.67 4.10
C ASP A 130 -0.01 5.68 5.25
N HIS A 131 -0.34 4.40 5.06
CA HIS A 131 -0.06 3.36 6.05
C HIS A 131 1.43 3.24 6.35
N CYS A 132 2.30 3.37 5.36
CA CYS A 132 3.75 3.36 5.58
C CYS A 132 4.20 4.52 6.49
N ASP A 133 3.51 5.65 6.41
CA ASP A 133 3.81 6.84 7.22
C ASP A 133 3.10 6.81 8.57
N GLY A 134 2.37 5.75 8.88
CA GLY A 134 1.60 5.63 10.11
C GLY A 134 0.31 6.45 10.10
N VAL A 135 -0.15 6.90 8.94
CA VAL A 135 -1.42 7.62 8.79
C VAL A 135 -2.55 6.61 8.65
N VAL A 136 -3.48 6.67 9.58
CA VAL A 136 -4.62 5.74 9.62
C VAL A 136 -5.83 6.41 8.95
N ILE A 137 -6.18 5.90 7.77
CA ILE A 137 -7.33 6.35 6.99
C ILE A 137 -8.41 5.26 6.99
#